data_ef0026e3e1f746948bd5a9cae94c934d
#
_entry.id   ef0026e3e1f746948bd5a9cae94c934d
#
_cell.length_a   1.000
_cell.length_b   1.000
_cell.length_c   1.000
_cell.angle_alpha   90.00
_cell.angle_beta   90.00
_cell.angle_gamma   90.00
#
_symmetry.space_group_name_H-M   'P 1'
#
loop_
_entity.id
_entity.type
_entity.pdbx_description
1 polymer ?
#
loop_
_entity_poly.entity_id
_entity_poly.type
_entity_poly.pdbx_seq_one_letter_code
_entity_poly.pdbx_strand_id
1 'polypeptide(L)'
;VIEPNTFGTHEFIELCKLLDAEPYICHNGLAEVKEMIDWVEYSNATEGKFAEMRKKNGSPNPLDVKIWSVGNERSGIEYINKVRDAGLGMKKMDSSLLVTCSGIHGNSRIDPYLFEAAGEYLDYISAHQYWIENWQTHSTPDYLSCMMLSEKPELYIKSVINQIKTAEREGNIN
;
A
#
# COMPACT_ATOMS: atom_id res chain seq x y z
N VAL A 1 4.17 24.85 2.99
CA VAL A 1 4.80 24.28 4.20
C VAL A 1 6.19 23.85 3.80
N ILE A 2 7.20 24.19 4.60
CA ILE A 2 8.57 23.72 4.41
C ILE A 2 8.72 22.42 5.19
N GLU A 3 9.04 21.33 4.47
CA GLU A 3 9.40 20.06 5.10
C GLU A 3 10.85 20.14 5.56
N PRO A 4 11.14 19.91 6.85
CA PRO A 4 12.50 20.01 7.36
C PRO A 4 13.37 18.80 6.97
N ASN A 5 12.80 17.75 6.43
CA ASN A 5 13.46 16.47 6.05
C ASN A 5 14.28 15.86 7.21
N THR A 6 13.77 15.98 8.43
CA THR A 6 14.41 15.45 9.65
C THR A 6 13.90 14.08 10.05
N PHE A 7 12.93 13.54 9.30
CA PHE A 7 12.36 12.23 9.51
C PHE A 7 12.18 11.53 8.16
N GLY A 8 13.06 10.60 7.86
CA GLY A 8 13.09 9.84 6.61
C GLY A 8 12.99 8.34 6.86
N THR A 9 13.44 7.54 5.90
CA THR A 9 13.36 6.08 5.95
C THR A 9 14.06 5.51 7.19
N HIS A 10 15.26 5.99 7.51
CA HIS A 10 16.04 5.48 8.65
C HIS A 10 15.34 5.76 9.99
N GLU A 11 14.88 6.99 10.19
CA GLU A 11 14.18 7.40 11.40
C GLU A 11 12.85 6.67 11.56
N PHE A 12 12.13 6.43 10.44
CA PHE A 12 10.91 5.64 10.44
C PHE A 12 11.15 4.19 10.87
N ILE A 13 12.17 3.55 10.33
CA ILE A 13 12.54 2.17 10.71
C ILE A 13 12.95 2.09 12.17
N GLU A 14 13.74 3.07 12.67
CA GLU A 14 14.10 3.12 14.09
C GLU A 14 12.86 3.29 15.00
N LEU A 15 11.91 4.14 14.58
CA LEU A 15 10.64 4.28 15.30
C LEU A 15 9.85 2.97 15.33
N CYS A 16 9.75 2.26 14.20
CA CYS A 16 9.09 0.95 14.15
C CYS A 16 9.74 -0.05 15.10
N LYS A 17 11.08 -0.12 15.14
CA LYS A 17 11.81 -0.98 16.08
C LYS A 17 11.52 -0.62 17.54
N LEU A 18 11.50 0.66 17.88
CA LEU A 18 11.20 1.12 19.23
C LEU A 18 9.78 0.75 19.68
N LEU A 19 8.85 0.65 18.74
CA LEU A 19 7.44 0.32 18.98
C LEU A 19 7.14 -1.18 18.84
N ASP A 20 8.12 -2.00 18.49
CA ASP A 20 7.95 -3.42 18.14
C ASP A 20 6.88 -3.61 17.04
N ALA A 21 6.96 -2.77 16.00
CA ALA A 21 6.02 -2.73 14.89
C ALA A 21 6.72 -3.02 13.56
N GLU A 22 6.04 -3.73 12.67
CA GLU A 22 6.50 -3.94 11.29
C GLU A 22 6.38 -2.65 10.47
N PRO A 23 7.43 -2.25 9.74
CA PRO A 23 7.37 -1.11 8.85
C PRO A 23 6.52 -1.42 7.62
N TYR A 24 5.56 -0.55 7.35
CA TYR A 24 4.77 -0.52 6.12
C TYR A 24 5.07 0.78 5.37
N ILE A 25 5.70 0.66 4.20
CA ILE A 25 6.08 1.82 3.40
C ILE A 25 5.15 1.96 2.20
N CYS A 26 4.57 3.14 2.03
CA CYS A 26 3.74 3.49 0.90
C CYS A 26 4.52 4.39 -0.07
N HIS A 27 4.68 3.92 -1.31
CA HIS A 27 5.29 4.70 -2.37
C HIS A 27 4.38 5.87 -2.80
N ASN A 28 4.99 6.92 -3.32
CA ASN A 28 4.24 7.94 -4.04
C ASN A 28 3.63 7.33 -5.31
N GLY A 29 2.31 7.28 -5.39
CA GLY A 29 1.60 6.72 -6.55
C GLY A 29 1.81 7.48 -7.87
N LEU A 30 2.43 8.67 -7.83
CA LEU A 30 2.84 9.44 -9.00
C LEU A 30 4.28 9.14 -9.44
N ALA A 31 5.10 8.52 -8.57
CA ALA A 31 6.47 8.17 -8.89
C ALA A 31 6.54 7.14 -10.02
N GLU A 32 7.67 7.11 -10.72
CA GLU A 32 7.94 6.07 -11.70
C GLU A 32 8.19 4.73 -11.01
N VAL A 33 7.85 3.63 -11.69
CA VAL A 33 8.07 2.27 -11.17
C VAL A 33 9.53 2.07 -10.77
N LYS A 34 10.45 2.59 -11.57
CA LYS A 34 11.89 2.52 -11.27
C LYS A 34 12.24 3.15 -9.92
N GLU A 35 11.66 4.28 -9.57
CA GLU A 35 11.92 4.95 -8.29
C GLU A 35 11.40 4.11 -7.11
N MET A 36 10.28 3.42 -7.29
CA MET A 36 9.74 2.49 -6.29
C MET A 36 10.71 1.34 -6.05
N ILE A 37 11.20 0.71 -7.12
CA ILE A 37 12.17 -0.39 -7.05
C ILE A 37 13.52 0.07 -6.46
N ASP A 38 14.00 1.26 -6.84
CA ASP A 38 15.22 1.85 -6.29
C ASP A 38 15.12 2.04 -4.76
N TRP A 39 13.93 2.38 -4.24
CA TRP A 39 13.73 2.50 -2.79
C TRP A 39 13.70 1.15 -2.08
N VAL A 40 13.14 0.12 -2.70
CA VAL A 40 13.20 -1.24 -2.18
C VAL A 40 14.66 -1.73 -2.17
N GLU A 41 15.42 -1.50 -3.27
CA GLU A 41 16.87 -1.81 -3.32
C GLU A 41 17.63 -1.08 -2.22
N TYR A 42 17.39 0.22 -2.06
CA TYR A 42 17.98 1.01 -0.98
C TYR A 42 17.73 0.40 0.39
N SER A 43 16.52 -0.04 0.64
CA SER A 43 16.12 -0.55 1.95
C SER A 43 16.65 -1.96 2.21
N ASN A 44 16.61 -2.86 1.24
CA ASN A 44 16.73 -4.28 1.49
C ASN A 44 17.94 -4.96 0.83
N ALA A 45 18.52 -4.39 -0.24
CA ALA A 45 19.61 -5.05 -0.92
C ALA A 45 20.91 -5.05 -0.11
N THR A 46 21.70 -6.13 -0.25
CA THR A 46 23.02 -6.27 0.37
C THR A 46 24.13 -5.65 -0.45
N GLU A 47 23.93 -5.54 -1.77
CA GLU A 47 24.87 -5.00 -2.73
C GLU A 47 24.13 -4.18 -3.80
N GLY A 48 24.86 -3.43 -4.62
CA GLY A 48 24.29 -2.56 -5.64
C GLY A 48 24.36 -1.08 -5.26
N LYS A 49 24.01 -0.23 -6.22
CA LYS A 49 24.16 1.22 -6.11
C LYS A 49 23.45 1.81 -4.89
N PHE A 50 22.21 1.39 -4.66
CA PHE A 50 21.38 1.95 -3.59
C PHE A 50 21.69 1.32 -2.23
N ALA A 51 22.14 0.06 -2.19
CA ALA A 51 22.71 -0.53 -0.99
C ALA A 51 23.95 0.21 -0.51
N GLU A 52 24.87 0.56 -1.43
CA GLU A 52 26.05 1.37 -1.10
C GLU A 52 25.67 2.80 -0.65
N MET A 53 24.63 3.37 -1.23
CA MET A 53 24.10 4.67 -0.78
C MET A 53 23.56 4.58 0.65
N ARG A 54 22.77 3.53 0.98
CA ARG A 54 22.29 3.28 2.35
C ARG A 54 23.43 3.17 3.34
N LYS A 55 24.47 2.39 3.00
CA LYS A 55 25.66 2.22 3.84
C LYS A 55 26.35 3.54 4.14
N LYS A 56 26.50 4.39 3.11
CA LYS A 56 27.08 5.74 3.26
C LYS A 56 26.22 6.64 4.13
N ASN A 57 24.89 6.43 4.11
CA ASN A 57 23.93 7.17 4.93
C ASN A 57 23.83 6.63 6.36
N GLY A 58 24.70 5.70 6.77
CA GLY A 58 24.83 5.26 8.17
C GLY A 58 24.19 3.91 8.50
N SER A 59 23.55 3.23 7.52
CA SER A 59 22.97 1.89 7.75
C SER A 59 23.70 0.84 6.91
N PRO A 60 24.74 0.18 7.48
CA PRO A 60 25.53 -0.82 6.74
C PRO A 60 24.72 -2.08 6.41
N ASN A 61 23.77 -2.44 7.25
CA ASN A 61 22.91 -3.60 7.08
C ASN A 61 21.61 -3.22 6.37
N PRO A 62 20.93 -4.16 5.69
CA PRO A 62 19.55 -3.98 5.21
C PRO A 62 18.60 -3.52 6.32
N LEU A 63 17.62 -2.71 5.94
CA LEU A 63 16.57 -2.25 6.85
C LEU A 63 15.47 -3.29 7.02
N ASP A 64 15.43 -4.28 6.15
CA ASP A 64 14.53 -5.45 6.16
C ASP A 64 13.03 -5.09 6.13
N VAL A 65 12.67 -4.16 5.28
CA VAL A 65 11.26 -3.75 5.10
C VAL A 65 10.53 -4.79 4.27
N LYS A 66 9.50 -5.41 4.84
CA LYS A 66 8.74 -6.49 4.20
C LYS A 66 7.50 -6.01 3.45
N ILE A 67 6.83 -4.95 3.91
CA ILE A 67 5.52 -4.54 3.41
C ILE A 67 5.62 -3.24 2.64
N TRP A 68 5.21 -3.29 1.35
CA TRP A 68 5.29 -2.18 0.43
C TRP A 68 3.96 -1.91 -0.24
N SER A 69 3.50 -0.67 -0.23
CA SER A 69 2.30 -0.24 -0.96
C SER A 69 2.66 0.55 -2.22
N VAL A 70 1.98 0.22 -3.31
CA VAL A 70 2.09 0.96 -4.58
C VAL A 70 1.06 2.09 -4.56
N GLY A 71 1.42 3.20 -3.93
CA GLY A 71 0.59 4.40 -3.85
C GLY A 71 -0.59 4.29 -2.87
N ASN A 72 -1.29 5.41 -2.73
CA ASN A 72 -2.44 5.57 -1.86
C ASN A 72 -3.59 6.25 -2.62
N GLU A 73 -4.82 5.74 -2.47
CA GLU A 73 -6.06 6.31 -3.02
C GLU A 73 -5.98 6.63 -4.53
N ARG A 74 -5.39 5.72 -5.29
CA ARG A 74 -5.27 5.81 -6.76
C ARG A 74 -6.13 4.76 -7.43
N SER A 75 -6.54 5.04 -8.66
CA SER A 75 -7.39 4.16 -9.46
C SER A 75 -7.15 4.36 -10.96
N GLY A 76 -7.78 3.50 -11.77
CA GLY A 76 -7.74 3.55 -13.23
C GLY A 76 -6.63 2.70 -13.83
N ILE A 77 -6.73 2.46 -15.14
CA ILE A 77 -5.90 1.51 -15.89
C ILE A 77 -4.40 1.83 -15.78
N GLU A 78 -4.02 3.08 -15.87
CA GLU A 78 -2.61 3.50 -15.75
C GLU A 78 -2.04 3.15 -14.37
N TYR A 79 -2.81 3.36 -13.31
CA TYR A 79 -2.42 2.99 -11.96
C TYR A 79 -2.32 1.46 -11.80
N ILE A 80 -3.30 0.70 -12.32
CA ILE A 80 -3.28 -0.75 -12.26
C ILE A 80 -2.07 -1.33 -12.99
N ASN A 81 -1.74 -0.81 -14.16
CA ASN A 81 -0.52 -1.20 -14.89
C ASN A 81 0.75 -0.89 -14.09
N LYS A 82 0.79 0.26 -13.41
CA LYS A 82 1.89 0.62 -12.50
C LYS A 82 2.00 -0.36 -11.32
N VAL A 83 0.88 -0.75 -10.73
CA VAL A 83 0.83 -1.78 -9.66
C VAL A 83 1.41 -3.10 -10.14
N ARG A 84 1.00 -3.57 -11.33
CA ARG A 84 1.56 -4.78 -11.96
C ARG A 84 3.07 -4.68 -12.10
N ASP A 85 3.56 -3.62 -12.73
CA ASP A 85 4.98 -3.47 -13.07
C ASP A 85 5.85 -3.31 -11.80
N ALA A 86 5.36 -2.55 -10.81
CA ALA A 86 6.03 -2.41 -9.53
C ALA A 86 6.03 -3.72 -8.74
N GLY A 87 4.89 -4.40 -8.65
CA GLY A 87 4.78 -5.70 -7.97
C GLY A 87 5.68 -6.75 -8.59
N LEU A 88 5.68 -6.89 -9.92
CA LEU A 88 6.60 -7.75 -10.65
C LEU A 88 8.06 -7.42 -10.33
N GLY A 89 8.42 -6.14 -10.32
CA GLY A 89 9.79 -5.69 -10.02
C GLY A 89 10.20 -6.05 -8.60
N MET A 90 9.33 -5.80 -7.61
CA MET A 90 9.57 -6.12 -6.20
C MET A 90 9.70 -7.64 -5.98
N LYS A 91 8.78 -8.44 -6.53
CA LYS A 91 8.81 -9.91 -6.42
C LYS A 91 10.02 -10.54 -7.12
N LYS A 92 10.56 -9.92 -8.16
CA LYS A 92 11.82 -10.35 -8.80
C LYS A 92 13.04 -10.06 -7.94
N MET A 93 13.03 -8.98 -7.15
CA MET A 93 14.11 -8.68 -6.21
C MET A 93 14.09 -9.64 -5.02
N ASP A 94 12.92 -9.83 -4.43
CA ASP A 94 12.69 -10.72 -3.30
C ASP A 94 11.22 -11.18 -3.33
N SER A 95 11.01 -12.45 -3.62
CA SER A 95 9.67 -13.04 -3.69
C SER A 95 8.93 -13.07 -2.34
N SER A 96 9.63 -12.86 -1.23
CA SER A 96 9.06 -12.80 0.11
C SER A 96 8.46 -11.44 0.47
N LEU A 97 8.70 -10.41 -0.33
CA LEU A 97 8.12 -9.09 -0.09
C LEU A 97 6.59 -9.14 -0.21
N LEU A 98 5.92 -8.47 0.69
CA LEU A 98 4.47 -8.34 0.70
C LEU A 98 4.07 -7.04 0.00
N VAL A 99 3.39 -7.19 -1.13
CA VAL A 99 2.99 -6.06 -1.98
C VAL A 99 1.51 -5.79 -1.80
N THR A 100 1.18 -4.52 -1.58
CA THR A 100 -0.20 -4.04 -1.48
C THR A 100 -0.44 -2.85 -2.40
N CYS A 101 -1.68 -2.58 -2.70
CA CYS A 101 -2.08 -1.42 -3.49
C CYS A 101 -3.40 -0.84 -2.99
N SER A 102 -3.75 0.35 -3.50
CA SER A 102 -5.08 0.93 -3.32
C SER A 102 -6.08 0.16 -4.19
N GLY A 103 -6.85 -0.74 -3.60
CA GLY A 103 -7.83 -1.55 -4.33
C GLY A 103 -9.20 -0.92 -4.41
N ILE A 104 -9.62 -0.24 -3.35
CA ILE A 104 -10.92 0.44 -3.27
C ILE A 104 -10.73 1.82 -2.66
N HIS A 105 -11.17 2.83 -3.39
CA HIS A 105 -11.19 4.20 -2.92
C HIS A 105 -12.52 4.86 -3.33
N GLY A 106 -13.33 5.24 -2.35
CA GLY A 106 -14.60 5.94 -2.56
C GLY A 106 -15.71 5.12 -3.25
N ASN A 107 -15.42 3.90 -3.69
CA ASN A 107 -16.35 2.95 -4.30
C ASN A 107 -16.47 1.71 -3.43
N SER A 108 -17.57 0.95 -3.60
CA SER A 108 -17.70 -0.37 -2.97
C SER A 108 -17.22 -1.52 -3.88
N ARG A 109 -16.56 -1.21 -4.98
CA ARG A 109 -16.12 -2.23 -5.97
C ARG A 109 -14.64 -2.11 -6.29
N ILE A 110 -13.97 -3.26 -6.28
CA ILE A 110 -12.63 -3.44 -6.83
C ILE A 110 -12.78 -3.47 -8.36
N ASP A 111 -11.89 -2.79 -9.08
CA ASP A 111 -11.82 -2.92 -10.52
C ASP A 111 -11.37 -4.36 -10.87
N PRO A 112 -12.18 -5.15 -11.60
CA PRO A 112 -11.80 -6.52 -11.97
C PRO A 112 -10.47 -6.61 -12.70
N TYR A 113 -10.12 -5.59 -13.49
CA TYR A 113 -8.84 -5.52 -14.19
C TYR A 113 -7.64 -5.49 -13.23
N LEU A 114 -7.81 -5.04 -11.99
CA LEU A 114 -6.74 -5.12 -10.98
C LEU A 114 -6.32 -6.57 -10.72
N PHE A 115 -7.28 -7.47 -10.58
CA PHE A 115 -6.99 -8.88 -10.36
C PHE A 115 -6.37 -9.53 -11.61
N GLU A 116 -6.95 -9.28 -12.78
CA GLU A 116 -6.45 -9.81 -14.04
C GLU A 116 -5.02 -9.35 -14.34
N ALA A 117 -4.72 -8.07 -14.15
CA ALA A 117 -3.44 -7.50 -14.53
C ALA A 117 -2.34 -7.66 -13.47
N ALA A 118 -2.68 -7.59 -12.19
CA ALA A 118 -1.72 -7.47 -11.09
C ALA A 118 -1.90 -8.49 -9.97
N GLY A 119 -2.97 -9.28 -9.98
CA GLY A 119 -3.31 -10.20 -8.88
C GLY A 119 -2.20 -11.17 -8.51
N GLU A 120 -1.43 -11.66 -9.48
CA GLU A 120 -0.27 -12.55 -9.27
C GLU A 120 0.82 -11.93 -8.37
N TYR A 121 0.92 -10.61 -8.34
CA TYR A 121 1.97 -9.88 -7.62
C TYR A 121 1.50 -9.23 -6.32
N LEU A 122 0.21 -9.32 -6.01
CA LEU A 122 -0.38 -8.70 -4.82
C LEU A 122 -0.62 -9.71 -3.71
N ASP A 123 -0.27 -9.32 -2.49
CA ASP A 123 -0.57 -10.08 -1.27
C ASP A 123 -1.76 -9.47 -0.53
N TYR A 124 -1.96 -8.16 -0.64
CA TYR A 124 -3.03 -7.43 0.04
C TYR A 124 -3.64 -6.34 -0.82
N ILE A 125 -4.86 -5.95 -0.46
CA ILE A 125 -5.56 -4.80 -1.03
C ILE A 125 -5.93 -3.86 0.11
N SER A 126 -5.55 -2.59 -0.01
CA SER A 126 -5.98 -1.52 0.88
C SER A 126 -7.39 -1.05 0.48
N ALA A 127 -8.32 -1.16 1.41
CA ALA A 127 -9.72 -0.79 1.22
C ALA A 127 -10.07 0.41 2.10
N HIS A 128 -10.40 1.54 1.47
CA HIS A 128 -10.66 2.82 2.13
C HIS A 128 -12.12 3.18 2.03
N GLN A 129 -12.74 3.52 3.16
CA GLN A 129 -14.11 4.01 3.20
C GLN A 129 -14.34 4.96 4.37
N TYR A 130 -15.21 5.92 4.16
CA TYR A 130 -15.66 6.88 5.17
C TYR A 130 -17.15 6.67 5.43
N TRP A 131 -17.53 6.65 6.70
CA TRP A 131 -18.93 6.43 7.13
C TRP A 131 -19.56 7.66 7.78
N ILE A 132 -18.83 8.76 7.89
CA ILE A 132 -19.34 10.02 8.42
C ILE A 132 -19.98 10.79 7.27
N GLU A 133 -21.30 10.97 7.35
CA GLU A 133 -22.01 11.82 6.40
C GLU A 133 -21.60 13.28 6.57
N ASN A 134 -21.53 14.00 5.47
CA ASN A 134 -21.27 15.44 5.44
C ASN A 134 -19.92 15.91 6.02
N TRP A 135 -18.91 15.04 6.15
CA TRP A 135 -17.60 15.49 6.58
C TRP A 135 -17.02 16.60 5.69
N GLN A 136 -17.37 16.62 4.40
CA GLN A 136 -16.98 17.66 3.43
C GLN A 136 -17.70 18.99 3.65
N THR A 137 -18.88 18.97 4.24
CA THR A 137 -19.69 20.18 4.53
C THR A 137 -19.45 20.72 5.93
N HIS A 138 -18.58 20.09 6.70
CA HIS A 138 -18.29 20.43 8.10
C HIS A 138 -19.52 20.47 9.01
N SER A 139 -20.63 19.81 8.61
CA SER A 139 -21.78 19.64 9.50
C SER A 139 -21.48 18.52 10.50
N THR A 140 -21.79 18.77 11.76
CA THR A 140 -21.66 17.74 12.80
C THR A 140 -22.88 16.82 12.72
N PRO A 141 -22.70 15.52 12.40
CA PRO A 141 -23.80 14.58 12.45
C PRO A 141 -24.27 14.44 13.91
N ASP A 142 -25.57 14.15 14.11
CA ASP A 142 -26.05 13.87 15.44
C ASP A 142 -25.49 12.55 15.97
N TYR A 143 -25.48 12.41 17.31
CA TYR A 143 -24.89 11.25 17.99
C TYR A 143 -25.50 9.93 17.52
N LEU A 144 -26.82 9.87 17.38
CA LEU A 144 -27.52 8.64 16.99
C LEU A 144 -27.13 8.21 15.57
N SER A 145 -27.09 9.16 14.62
CA SER A 145 -26.63 8.89 13.27
C SER A 145 -25.20 8.34 13.25
N CYS A 146 -24.28 8.93 14.01
CA CYS A 146 -22.92 8.42 14.15
C CYS A 146 -22.88 6.98 14.69
N MET A 147 -23.64 6.69 15.73
CA MET A 147 -23.67 5.36 16.33
C MET A 147 -24.23 4.30 15.39
N MET A 148 -25.28 4.64 14.62
CA MET A 148 -25.86 3.73 13.62
C MET A 148 -24.92 3.39 12.47
N LEU A 149 -23.90 4.24 12.20
CA LEU A 149 -22.91 3.96 11.18
C LEU A 149 -21.96 2.81 11.54
N SER A 150 -21.90 2.40 12.80
CA SER A 150 -21.00 1.35 13.31
C SER A 150 -21.22 -0.03 12.68
N GLU A 151 -22.38 -0.30 12.08
CA GLU A 151 -22.67 -1.55 11.36
C GLU A 151 -22.14 -1.55 9.92
N LYS A 152 -21.91 -0.38 9.32
CA LYS A 152 -21.47 -0.25 7.92
C LYS A 152 -20.10 -0.87 7.66
N PRO A 153 -19.08 -0.76 8.53
CA PRO A 153 -17.76 -1.38 8.34
C PRO A 153 -17.83 -2.88 8.10
N GLU A 154 -18.63 -3.61 8.87
CA GLU A 154 -18.76 -5.06 8.72
C GLU A 154 -19.33 -5.44 7.34
N LEU A 155 -20.39 -4.76 6.90
CA LEU A 155 -21.00 -4.99 5.59
C LEU A 155 -20.03 -4.69 4.45
N TYR A 156 -19.27 -3.61 4.59
CA TYR A 156 -18.27 -3.23 3.61
C TYR A 156 -17.15 -4.27 3.51
N ILE A 157 -16.57 -4.70 4.62
CA ILE A 157 -15.53 -5.72 4.67
C ILE A 157 -16.03 -7.04 4.06
N LYS A 158 -17.25 -7.47 4.38
CA LYS A 158 -17.86 -8.66 3.78
C LYS A 158 -18.01 -8.52 2.27
N SER A 159 -18.39 -7.34 1.78
CA SER A 159 -18.45 -7.07 0.33
C SER A 159 -17.09 -7.18 -0.34
N VAL A 160 -16.03 -6.60 0.25
CA VAL A 160 -14.66 -6.70 -0.25
C VAL A 160 -14.20 -8.16 -0.31
N ILE A 161 -14.37 -8.90 0.77
CA ILE A 161 -14.01 -10.32 0.85
C ILE A 161 -14.73 -11.13 -0.23
N ASN A 162 -16.01 -10.86 -0.47
CA ASN A 162 -16.79 -11.57 -1.50
C ASN A 162 -16.27 -11.28 -2.91
N GLN A 163 -15.81 -10.06 -3.19
CA GLN A 163 -15.23 -9.71 -4.48
C GLN A 163 -13.90 -10.46 -4.71
N ILE A 164 -13.03 -10.53 -3.70
CA ILE A 164 -11.77 -11.29 -3.74
C ILE A 164 -12.07 -12.77 -3.99
N LYS A 165 -12.96 -13.38 -3.20
CA LYS A 165 -13.35 -14.80 -3.39
C LYS A 165 -14.00 -15.07 -4.74
N THR A 166 -14.59 -14.08 -5.37
CA THR A 166 -15.13 -14.23 -6.73
C THR A 166 -13.99 -14.28 -7.74
N ALA A 167 -13.00 -13.36 -7.61
CA ALA A 167 -11.81 -13.37 -8.45
C ALA A 167 -10.99 -14.65 -8.32
N GLU A 168 -10.86 -15.22 -7.10
CA GLU A 168 -10.23 -16.52 -6.86
C GLU A 168 -10.95 -17.65 -7.62
N ARG A 169 -12.30 -17.69 -7.54
CA ARG A 169 -13.11 -18.73 -8.24
C ARG A 169 -13.05 -18.60 -9.75
N GLU A 170 -12.87 -17.41 -10.27
CA GLU A 170 -12.74 -17.12 -11.70
C GLU A 170 -11.30 -17.36 -12.21
N GLY A 171 -10.35 -17.68 -11.33
CA GLY A 171 -8.96 -17.95 -11.66
C GLY A 171 -8.15 -16.69 -11.98
N ASN A 172 -8.64 -15.52 -11.57
CA ASN A 172 -7.96 -14.24 -11.78
C ASN A 172 -6.86 -13.97 -10.72
N ILE A 173 -6.91 -14.69 -9.60
CA ILE A 173 -5.89 -14.68 -8.53
C ILE A 173 -5.78 -16.08 -7.90
N ASN A 174 -4.63 -16.37 -7.26
CA ASN A 174 -4.34 -17.62 -6.54
C ASN A 174 -4.49 -17.45 -5.03
#